data_d257b3e91f71dbbe9acb3c6f015bf0ac
#
_entry.id   d257b3e91f71dbbe9acb3c6f015bf0ac
#
_cell.length_a   1.000
_cell.length_b   1.000
_cell.length_c   1.000
_cell.angle_alpha   90.00
_cell.angle_beta   90.00
_cell.angle_gamma   90.00
#
_symmetry.space_group_name_H-M   'P 1'
#
loop_
_entity.id
_entity.type
_entity.pdbx_description
1 polymer ?
#
loop_
_entity_poly.entity_id
_entity_poly.type
_entity_poly.pdbx_seq_one_letter_code
_entity_poly.pdbx_strand_id
1 'polypeptide(L)'
;LAEGNNGYSPSYGLAQLRDAIATDESSKGWDCSSDDVYVCHGVTEALQIIFAATLEEGTKVLAPGPHYPPYMAYPQMYGASTIEYALKSDDGWAIDLDDIESKMDSDVRLLVVINPNNPTGNVAGAEEIDHLLAIAKKWPNCMIVADEIYDGLDFSGRQVSVASRSSDVPVFSLNGVSKVYYAPGWRIGYLAIHDPTNVMVDVRDGIERLLRSRLCASTPAQLGYLAGLDGDRSWMIEHTSKVRARRQLCLDRISKIEGIEVEAPGGAFYLFARLTD
;
A
#
# COMPACT_ATOMS: atom_id res chain seq x y z
N LEU A 1 -2.14 7.13 -28.18
CA LEU A 1 -2.15 6.15 -29.28
C LEU A 1 -1.85 6.81 -30.63
N ALA A 2 -2.47 7.95 -30.93
CA ALA A 2 -2.28 8.68 -32.18
C ALA A 2 -0.84 9.21 -32.38
N GLU A 3 -0.10 9.45 -31.32
CA GLU A 3 1.27 9.95 -31.31
C GLU A 3 2.33 8.85 -31.45
N GLY A 4 1.93 7.59 -31.67
CA GLY A 4 2.85 6.49 -31.88
C GLY A 4 3.50 5.90 -30.62
N ASN A 5 3.08 6.30 -29.40
CA ASN A 5 3.64 5.84 -28.13
C ASN A 5 3.11 4.45 -27.74
N ASN A 6 3.28 3.46 -28.61
CA ASN A 6 2.78 2.09 -28.43
C ASN A 6 3.91 1.05 -28.26
N GLY A 7 5.17 1.49 -28.30
CA GLY A 7 6.33 0.62 -28.12
C GLY A 7 6.55 0.22 -26.66
N TYR A 8 7.48 -0.70 -26.46
CA TYR A 8 7.92 -1.05 -25.10
C TYR A 8 8.62 0.14 -24.43
N SER A 9 8.24 0.43 -23.20
CA SER A 9 8.99 1.31 -22.32
C SER A 9 10.14 0.54 -21.63
N PRO A 10 11.07 1.23 -20.97
CA PRO A 10 12.01 0.55 -20.07
C PRO A 10 11.30 -0.34 -19.06
N SER A 11 11.93 -1.43 -18.61
CA SER A 11 11.34 -2.42 -17.71
C SER A 11 10.90 -1.82 -16.37
N TYR A 12 11.61 -0.80 -15.90
CA TYR A 12 11.31 -0.11 -14.64
C TYR A 12 10.23 0.97 -14.79
N GLY A 13 9.84 1.29 -16.01
CA GLY A 13 8.88 2.34 -16.35
C GLY A 13 9.53 3.51 -17.08
N LEU A 14 8.69 4.39 -17.63
CA LEU A 14 9.12 5.63 -18.28
C LEU A 14 9.85 6.53 -17.27
N ALA A 15 11.01 7.08 -17.65
CA ALA A 15 11.81 7.93 -16.78
C ALA A 15 11.00 9.11 -16.21
N GLN A 16 10.27 9.82 -17.09
CA GLN A 16 9.44 10.95 -16.67
C GLN A 16 8.36 10.55 -15.65
N LEU A 17 7.76 9.35 -15.78
CA LEU A 17 6.79 8.88 -14.82
C LEU A 17 7.44 8.54 -13.48
N ARG A 18 8.62 7.91 -13.51
CA ARG A 18 9.37 7.60 -12.28
C ARG A 18 9.79 8.87 -11.54
N ASP A 19 10.25 9.90 -12.28
CA ASP A 19 10.59 11.22 -11.72
C ASP A 19 9.36 11.91 -11.09
N ALA A 20 8.20 11.86 -11.77
CA ALA A 20 6.97 12.43 -11.25
C ALA A 20 6.47 11.69 -9.99
N ILE A 21 6.55 10.35 -9.97
CA ILE A 21 6.22 9.54 -8.78
C ILE A 21 7.18 9.85 -7.63
N ALA A 22 8.49 9.92 -7.90
CA ALA A 22 9.49 10.26 -6.89
C ALA A 22 9.24 11.63 -6.27
N THR A 23 8.85 12.61 -7.09
CA THR A 23 8.46 13.95 -6.62
C THR A 23 7.21 13.88 -5.72
N ASP A 24 6.20 13.10 -6.12
CA ASP A 24 4.97 12.92 -5.35
C ASP A 24 5.26 12.22 -4.01
N GLU A 25 6.06 11.15 -4.01
CA GLU A 25 6.50 10.45 -2.79
C GLU A 25 7.34 11.34 -1.87
N SER A 26 8.27 12.14 -2.43
CA SER A 26 9.08 13.07 -1.65
C SER A 26 8.22 14.15 -0.99
N SER A 27 7.11 14.55 -1.61
CA SER A 27 6.16 15.50 -1.01
C SER A 27 5.49 14.99 0.27
N LYS A 28 5.53 13.67 0.50
CA LYS A 28 5.02 13.00 1.70
C LYS A 28 6.00 13.00 2.87
N GLY A 29 7.23 13.50 2.67
CA GLY A 29 8.19 13.75 3.75
C GLY A 29 9.33 12.76 3.88
N TRP A 30 9.69 12.04 2.80
CA TRP A 30 10.89 11.21 2.73
C TRP A 30 11.66 11.45 1.41
N ASP A 31 12.96 11.14 1.39
CA ASP A 31 13.79 11.33 0.22
C ASP A 31 13.59 10.16 -0.76
N CYS A 32 12.93 10.42 -1.88
CA CYS A 32 12.65 9.45 -2.92
C CYS A 32 13.24 9.93 -4.24
N SER A 33 14.06 9.12 -4.85
CA SER A 33 14.60 9.35 -6.19
C SER A 33 13.89 8.48 -7.23
N SER A 34 14.01 8.83 -8.51
CA SER A 34 13.48 7.98 -9.59
C SER A 34 14.13 6.58 -9.62
N ASP A 35 15.32 6.41 -9.07
CA ASP A 35 15.97 5.10 -8.97
C ASP A 35 15.36 4.20 -7.90
N ASP A 36 14.57 4.76 -7.00
CA ASP A 36 13.80 4.01 -6.00
C ASP A 36 12.46 3.53 -6.54
N VAL A 37 12.00 4.03 -7.69
CA VAL A 37 10.65 3.81 -8.21
C VAL A 37 10.63 2.79 -9.35
N TYR A 38 9.73 1.82 -9.23
CA TYR A 38 9.48 0.77 -10.23
C TYR A 38 7.99 0.73 -10.60
N VAL A 39 7.68 0.99 -11.87
CA VAL A 39 6.29 0.97 -12.37
C VAL A 39 5.83 -0.46 -12.61
N CYS A 40 4.65 -0.80 -12.09
CA CYS A 40 4.08 -2.15 -12.09
C CYS A 40 2.67 -2.18 -12.72
N HIS A 41 2.19 -3.39 -13.09
CA HIS A 41 0.80 -3.62 -13.50
C HIS A 41 -0.15 -3.57 -12.30
N GLY A 42 -0.21 -2.40 -11.63
CA GLY A 42 -0.90 -2.17 -10.37
C GLY A 42 -0.13 -2.73 -9.17
N VAL A 43 -0.58 -2.39 -7.98
CA VAL A 43 -0.02 -2.86 -6.69
C VAL A 43 0.02 -4.40 -6.61
N THR A 44 -0.90 -5.08 -7.26
CA THR A 44 -0.94 -6.55 -7.28
C THR A 44 0.34 -7.17 -7.85
N GLU A 45 0.90 -6.63 -8.95
CA GLU A 45 2.19 -7.09 -9.47
C GLU A 45 3.35 -6.67 -8.54
N ALA A 46 3.29 -5.47 -7.98
CA ALA A 46 4.30 -5.02 -7.02
C ALA A 46 4.41 -6.00 -5.85
N LEU A 47 3.29 -6.46 -5.30
CA LEU A 47 3.27 -7.48 -4.24
C LEU A 47 3.89 -8.80 -4.69
N GLN A 48 3.55 -9.29 -5.90
CA GLN A 48 4.15 -10.52 -6.43
C GLN A 48 5.67 -10.42 -6.57
N ILE A 49 6.16 -9.27 -7.03
CA ILE A 49 7.60 -9.01 -7.20
C ILE A 49 8.29 -8.94 -5.84
N ILE A 50 7.71 -8.25 -4.85
CA ILE A 50 8.24 -8.19 -3.48
C ILE A 50 8.31 -9.60 -2.89
N PHE A 51 7.23 -10.36 -2.96
CA PHE A 51 7.20 -11.71 -2.39
C PHE A 51 8.20 -12.64 -3.08
N ALA A 52 8.32 -12.57 -4.41
CA ALA A 52 9.32 -13.36 -5.14
C ALA A 52 10.76 -12.99 -4.81
N ALA A 53 11.03 -11.74 -4.43
CA ALA A 53 12.36 -11.25 -4.11
C ALA A 53 12.76 -11.45 -2.63
N THR A 54 11.76 -11.68 -1.74
CA THR A 54 12.01 -11.65 -0.29
C THR A 54 11.60 -12.92 0.46
N LEU A 55 10.73 -13.75 -0.12
CA LEU A 55 10.17 -14.91 0.55
C LEU A 55 10.81 -16.21 0.05
N GLU A 56 10.97 -17.14 0.96
CA GLU A 56 11.43 -18.52 0.74
C GLU A 56 10.71 -19.46 1.71
N GLU A 57 10.95 -20.75 1.56
CA GLU A 57 10.36 -21.77 2.44
C GLU A 57 10.68 -21.50 3.92
N GLY A 58 9.63 -21.50 4.75
CA GLY A 58 9.71 -21.25 6.19
C GLY A 58 9.67 -19.79 6.61
N THR A 59 9.74 -18.83 5.68
CA THR A 59 9.56 -17.41 6.01
C THR A 59 8.11 -17.05 6.25
N LYS A 60 7.87 -15.89 6.89
CA LYS A 60 6.55 -15.44 7.31
C LYS A 60 6.26 -14.02 6.82
N VAL A 61 5.00 -13.80 6.48
CA VAL A 61 4.40 -12.47 6.27
C VAL A 61 3.43 -12.21 7.40
N LEU A 62 3.59 -11.10 8.11
CA LEU A 62 2.63 -10.66 9.12
C LEU A 62 1.73 -9.58 8.50
N ALA A 63 0.42 -9.86 8.40
CA ALA A 63 -0.55 -9.01 7.70
C ALA A 63 -1.78 -8.75 8.58
N PRO A 64 -2.52 -7.63 8.37
CA PRO A 64 -3.72 -7.37 9.17
C PRO A 64 -4.81 -8.42 8.93
N GLY A 65 -5.58 -8.76 9.93
CA GLY A 65 -6.79 -9.57 9.80
C GLY A 65 -8.03 -8.77 10.24
N PRO A 66 -9.01 -8.52 9.35
CA PRO A 66 -9.12 -8.97 7.95
C PRO A 66 -8.23 -8.20 6.96
N HIS A 67 -7.97 -8.81 5.79
CA HIS A 67 -7.08 -8.23 4.78
C HIS A 67 -7.53 -8.49 3.33
N TYR A 68 -6.81 -7.89 2.39
CA TYR A 68 -6.93 -8.17 0.96
C TYR A 68 -6.37 -9.57 0.63
N PRO A 69 -7.13 -10.46 -0.07
CA PRO A 69 -6.78 -11.88 -0.25
C PRO A 69 -5.37 -12.20 -0.77
N PRO A 70 -4.73 -11.40 -1.65
CA PRO A 70 -3.37 -11.66 -2.10
C PRO A 70 -2.31 -11.75 -0.99
N TYR A 71 -2.51 -11.09 0.14
CA TYR A 71 -1.59 -11.20 1.28
C TYR A 71 -1.59 -12.60 1.91
N MET A 72 -2.66 -13.36 1.75
CA MET A 72 -2.73 -14.77 2.17
C MET A 72 -2.25 -15.73 1.07
N ALA A 73 -2.69 -15.48 -0.17
CA ALA A 73 -2.52 -16.45 -1.25
C ALA A 73 -1.11 -16.46 -1.85
N TYR A 74 -0.50 -15.29 -2.07
CA TYR A 74 0.78 -15.21 -2.77
C TYR A 74 1.97 -15.72 -1.96
N PRO A 75 2.12 -15.48 -0.65
CA PRO A 75 3.23 -16.02 0.11
C PRO A 75 3.34 -17.56 0.02
N GLN A 76 2.23 -18.26 -0.03
CA GLN A 76 2.19 -19.72 -0.17
C GLN A 76 2.85 -20.22 -1.46
N MET A 77 2.88 -19.42 -2.53
CA MET A 77 3.56 -19.78 -3.78
C MET A 77 5.08 -19.89 -3.63
N TYR A 78 5.62 -19.30 -2.58
CA TYR A 78 7.06 -19.28 -2.26
C TYR A 78 7.41 -20.13 -1.03
N GLY A 79 6.46 -20.97 -0.56
CA GLY A 79 6.64 -21.79 0.64
C GLY A 79 6.59 -21.01 1.96
N ALA A 80 6.22 -19.72 1.89
CA ALA A 80 6.04 -18.87 3.07
C ALA A 80 4.61 -18.98 3.63
N SER A 81 4.44 -18.62 4.89
CA SER A 81 3.14 -18.55 5.55
C SER A 81 2.75 -17.11 5.85
N THR A 82 1.44 -16.83 5.86
CA THR A 82 0.91 -15.56 6.38
C THR A 82 0.32 -15.78 7.76
N ILE A 83 0.70 -14.91 8.69
CA ILE A 83 0.15 -14.83 10.04
C ILE A 83 -0.64 -13.53 10.12
N GLU A 84 -1.90 -13.60 10.57
CA GLU A 84 -2.72 -12.41 10.74
C GLU A 84 -2.45 -11.77 12.10
N TYR A 85 -2.26 -10.44 12.12
CA TYR A 85 -2.36 -9.67 13.34
C TYR A 85 -3.75 -9.03 13.47
N ALA A 86 -4.21 -8.86 14.70
CA ALA A 86 -5.53 -8.36 14.99
C ALA A 86 -5.67 -6.85 14.70
N LEU A 87 -6.88 -6.47 14.29
CA LEU A 87 -7.36 -5.10 14.33
C LEU A 87 -8.44 -5.01 15.40
N LYS A 88 -8.41 -3.98 16.27
CA LYS A 88 -9.32 -3.80 17.42
C LYS A 88 -10.68 -3.33 16.93
N SER A 89 -11.63 -4.25 16.79
CA SER A 89 -12.97 -3.96 16.24
C SER A 89 -13.81 -3.04 17.12
N ASP A 90 -13.49 -2.93 18.39
CA ASP A 90 -14.12 -2.07 19.38
C ASP A 90 -13.41 -0.71 19.56
N ASP A 91 -12.32 -0.50 18.83
CA ASP A 91 -11.53 0.74 18.80
C ASP A 91 -11.31 1.19 17.33
N GLY A 92 -12.38 1.34 16.55
CA GLY A 92 -12.31 1.84 15.19
C GLY A 92 -11.45 1.01 14.25
N TRP A 93 -11.21 -0.27 14.53
CA TRP A 93 -10.30 -1.15 13.80
C TRP A 93 -8.84 -0.70 13.84
N ALA A 94 -8.42 -0.07 14.94
CA ALA A 94 -7.03 0.30 15.17
C ALA A 94 -6.10 -0.93 15.13
N ILE A 95 -4.85 -0.71 14.78
CA ILE A 95 -3.83 -1.77 14.75
C ILE A 95 -3.59 -2.27 16.19
N ASP A 96 -3.65 -3.57 16.41
CA ASP A 96 -3.26 -4.17 17.68
C ASP A 96 -1.74 -4.38 17.71
N LEU A 97 -1.03 -3.39 18.21
CA LEU A 97 0.44 -3.39 18.27
C LEU A 97 0.99 -4.46 19.22
N ASP A 98 0.26 -4.77 20.30
CA ASP A 98 0.65 -5.83 21.24
C ASP A 98 0.55 -7.20 20.58
N ASP A 99 -0.49 -7.42 19.77
CA ASP A 99 -0.65 -8.65 19.00
C ASP A 99 0.44 -8.78 17.91
N ILE A 100 0.81 -7.68 17.23
CA ILE A 100 1.96 -7.66 16.32
C ILE A 100 3.21 -8.08 17.06
N GLU A 101 3.55 -7.43 18.17
CA GLU A 101 4.78 -7.71 18.94
C GLU A 101 4.83 -9.17 19.40
N SER A 102 3.70 -9.74 19.81
CA SER A 102 3.60 -11.14 20.25
C SER A 102 3.82 -12.17 19.14
N LYS A 103 3.59 -11.78 17.86
CA LYS A 103 3.69 -12.63 16.67
C LYS A 103 4.99 -12.45 15.89
N MET A 104 5.78 -11.44 16.24
CA MET A 104 7.09 -11.23 15.62
C MET A 104 8.09 -12.28 16.06
N ASP A 105 8.81 -12.82 15.08
CA ASP A 105 9.97 -13.72 15.29
C ASP A 105 11.00 -13.55 14.15
N SER A 106 12.10 -14.32 14.20
CA SER A 106 13.19 -14.23 13.23
C SER A 106 12.82 -14.63 11.80
N ASP A 107 11.69 -15.34 11.61
CA ASP A 107 11.24 -15.82 10.31
C ASP A 107 10.33 -14.79 9.61
N VAL A 108 9.85 -13.77 10.34
CA VAL A 108 9.04 -12.69 9.76
C VAL A 108 9.91 -11.82 8.85
N ARG A 109 9.69 -11.93 7.56
CA ARG A 109 10.35 -11.13 6.52
C ARG A 109 9.63 -9.85 6.18
N LEU A 110 8.31 -9.90 6.21
CA LEU A 110 7.47 -8.78 5.81
C LEU A 110 6.39 -8.50 6.86
N LEU A 111 6.29 -7.26 7.30
CA LEU A 111 5.17 -6.75 8.06
C LEU A 111 4.35 -5.82 7.16
N VAL A 112 3.10 -6.18 6.91
CA VAL A 112 2.20 -5.46 5.99
C VAL A 112 1.37 -4.45 6.75
N VAL A 113 1.32 -3.22 6.24
CA VAL A 113 0.41 -2.16 6.69
C VAL A 113 -0.40 -1.69 5.49
N ILE A 114 -1.72 -1.70 5.60
CA ILE A 114 -2.63 -1.15 4.59
C ILE A 114 -3.24 0.12 5.17
N ASN A 115 -2.86 1.28 4.64
CA ASN A 115 -3.25 2.57 5.24
C ASN A 115 -3.63 3.62 4.18
N PRO A 116 -4.91 4.02 4.09
CA PRO A 116 -6.10 3.52 4.79
C PRO A 116 -6.39 2.05 4.55
N ASN A 117 -6.98 1.37 5.55
CA ASN A 117 -7.14 -0.08 5.55
C ASN A 117 -8.28 -0.57 4.63
N ASN A 118 -8.04 -1.68 3.96
CA ASN A 118 -9.03 -2.49 3.27
C ASN A 118 -9.16 -3.83 4.02
N PRO A 119 -10.34 -4.19 4.58
CA PRO A 119 -11.67 -3.64 4.32
C PRO A 119 -12.23 -2.70 5.39
N THR A 120 -11.52 -2.40 6.46
CA THR A 120 -12.10 -1.74 7.65
C THR A 120 -12.26 -0.23 7.49
N GLY A 121 -11.44 0.39 6.62
CA GLY A 121 -11.38 1.83 6.47
C GLY A 121 -10.70 2.56 7.64
N ASN A 122 -10.04 1.84 8.54
CA ASN A 122 -9.20 2.46 9.56
C ASN A 122 -8.06 3.27 8.91
N VAL A 123 -7.67 4.34 9.57
CA VAL A 123 -6.51 5.16 9.20
C VAL A 123 -5.55 5.21 10.39
N ALA A 124 -4.42 4.53 10.23
CA ALA A 124 -3.34 4.59 11.20
C ALA A 124 -2.66 5.95 11.16
N GLY A 125 -2.50 6.57 12.33
CA GLY A 125 -1.83 7.85 12.49
C GLY A 125 -0.35 7.72 12.80
N ALA A 126 0.33 8.87 12.97
CA ALA A 126 1.78 8.92 13.18
C ALA A 126 2.25 8.08 14.38
N GLU A 127 1.56 8.15 15.51
CA GLU A 127 1.94 7.43 16.73
C GLU A 127 1.84 5.90 16.55
N GLU A 128 0.79 5.41 15.87
CA GLU A 128 0.64 3.98 15.58
C GLU A 128 1.74 3.49 14.64
N ILE A 129 2.05 4.28 13.59
CA ILE A 129 3.11 3.95 12.63
C ILE A 129 4.49 3.98 13.29
N ASP A 130 4.79 4.98 14.13
CA ASP A 130 6.05 5.07 14.87
C ASP A 130 6.24 3.86 15.80
N HIS A 131 5.19 3.42 16.49
CA HIS A 131 5.26 2.25 17.35
C HIS A 131 5.43 0.96 16.55
N LEU A 132 4.72 0.80 15.43
CA LEU A 132 4.88 -0.33 14.52
C LEU A 132 6.34 -0.42 13.98
N LEU A 133 6.92 0.71 13.56
CA LEU A 133 8.31 0.78 13.12
C LEU A 133 9.28 0.43 14.26
N ALA A 134 8.98 0.85 15.49
CA ALA A 134 9.80 0.50 16.65
C ALA A 134 9.78 -1.01 16.96
N ILE A 135 8.66 -1.69 16.72
CA ILE A 135 8.55 -3.15 16.81
C ILE A 135 9.39 -3.79 15.69
N ALA A 136 9.19 -3.39 14.44
CA ALA A 136 9.90 -3.95 13.29
C ALA A 136 11.43 -3.78 13.40
N LYS A 137 11.90 -2.65 13.90
CA LYS A 137 13.32 -2.34 14.13
C LYS A 137 14.06 -3.38 15.00
N LYS A 138 13.36 -4.09 15.88
CA LYS A 138 13.93 -5.15 16.72
C LYS A 138 14.32 -6.40 15.90
N TRP A 139 13.86 -6.49 14.65
CA TRP A 139 14.01 -7.65 13.77
C TRP A 139 14.74 -7.26 12.48
N PRO A 140 16.07 -7.41 12.40
CA PRO A 140 16.90 -6.87 11.30
C PRO A 140 16.54 -7.39 9.90
N ASN A 141 15.85 -8.53 9.81
CA ASN A 141 15.43 -9.12 8.54
C ASN A 141 14.00 -8.73 8.14
N CYS A 142 13.28 -7.96 8.97
CA CYS A 142 11.92 -7.54 8.71
C CYS A 142 11.92 -6.25 7.89
N MET A 143 11.13 -6.24 6.82
CA MET A 143 10.85 -5.07 5.99
C MET A 143 9.36 -4.75 6.05
N ILE A 144 8.99 -3.48 5.90
CA ILE A 144 7.60 -3.07 5.87
C ILE A 144 7.08 -3.08 4.43
N VAL A 145 5.87 -3.61 4.22
CA VAL A 145 5.08 -3.39 3.00
C VAL A 145 3.97 -2.41 3.34
N ALA A 146 4.11 -1.17 2.91
CA ALA A 146 3.13 -0.09 3.09
C ALA A 146 2.23 -0.01 1.84
N ASP A 147 1.04 -0.61 1.91
CA ASP A 147 0.03 -0.49 0.87
C ASP A 147 -0.79 0.79 1.10
N GLU A 148 -0.38 1.86 0.42
CA GLU A 148 -0.97 3.18 0.52
C GLU A 148 -1.87 3.50 -0.68
N ILE A 149 -2.44 2.46 -1.34
CA ILE A 149 -3.27 2.60 -2.55
C ILE A 149 -4.51 3.49 -2.35
N TYR A 150 -4.93 3.74 -1.11
CA TYR A 150 -6.05 4.62 -0.74
C TYR A 150 -5.58 6.01 -0.27
N ASP A 151 -4.30 6.32 -0.41
CA ASP A 151 -3.75 7.65 -0.14
C ASP A 151 -4.54 8.72 -0.92
N GLY A 152 -4.95 9.79 -0.22
CA GLY A 152 -5.88 10.80 -0.76
C GLY A 152 -7.38 10.49 -0.53
N LEU A 153 -7.72 9.31 -0.01
CA LEU A 153 -9.06 8.97 0.49
C LEU A 153 -9.06 8.90 2.03
N ASP A 154 -8.34 9.79 2.67
CA ASP A 154 -8.36 9.99 4.12
C ASP A 154 -9.42 11.05 4.48
N PHE A 155 -10.36 10.68 5.34
CA PHE A 155 -11.40 11.57 5.86
C PHE A 155 -11.07 12.09 7.26
N SER A 156 -10.11 11.47 7.93
CA SER A 156 -9.70 11.78 9.30
C SER A 156 -8.62 12.86 9.37
N GLY A 157 -7.81 13.01 8.32
CA GLY A 157 -6.62 13.85 8.30
C GLY A 157 -5.46 13.27 9.12
N ARG A 158 -5.50 11.97 9.43
CA ARG A 158 -4.50 11.29 10.27
C ARG A 158 -3.43 10.55 9.47
N GLN A 159 -3.72 10.23 8.20
CA GLN A 159 -2.81 9.43 7.38
C GLN A 159 -1.43 10.07 7.28
N VAL A 160 -0.42 9.25 7.43
CA VAL A 160 0.98 9.57 7.15
C VAL A 160 1.56 8.47 6.27
N SER A 161 2.53 8.80 5.41
CA SER A 161 3.30 7.79 4.70
C SER A 161 4.20 7.05 5.69
N VAL A 162 4.20 5.72 5.63
CA VAL A 162 5.05 4.88 6.50
C VAL A 162 6.53 5.16 6.23
N ALA A 163 6.90 5.34 4.96
CA ALA A 163 8.27 5.66 4.57
C ALA A 163 8.75 6.97 5.19
N SER A 164 7.86 7.99 5.31
CA SER A 164 8.21 9.29 5.92
C SER A 164 8.51 9.22 7.42
N ARG A 165 8.10 8.13 8.07
CA ARG A 165 8.30 7.91 9.51
C ARG A 165 9.49 6.99 9.80
N SER A 166 10.02 6.31 8.78
CA SER A 166 11.11 5.34 8.97
C SER A 166 12.48 5.95 8.78
N SER A 167 13.32 5.88 9.81
CA SER A 167 14.75 6.25 9.75
C SER A 167 15.69 5.05 9.63
N ASP A 168 15.21 3.85 9.94
CA ASP A 168 16.07 2.66 10.09
C ASP A 168 15.51 1.40 9.41
N VAL A 169 14.17 1.29 9.32
CA VAL A 169 13.50 0.11 8.80
C VAL A 169 13.23 0.28 7.31
N PRO A 170 13.60 -0.68 6.46
CA PRO A 170 13.28 -0.63 5.04
C PRO A 170 11.77 -0.70 4.78
N VAL A 171 11.27 0.12 3.84
CA VAL A 171 9.85 0.21 3.50
C VAL A 171 9.66 0.07 1.99
N PHE A 172 8.78 -0.83 1.59
CA PHE A 172 8.18 -0.87 0.26
C PHE A 172 6.90 -0.02 0.27
N SER A 173 6.93 1.17 -0.30
CA SER A 173 5.74 2.01 -0.48
C SER A 173 5.03 1.64 -1.78
N LEU A 174 3.73 1.34 -1.71
CA LEU A 174 2.92 0.89 -2.82
C LEU A 174 1.75 1.84 -3.06
N ASN A 175 1.61 2.29 -4.31
CA ASN A 175 0.46 3.10 -4.70
C ASN A 175 0.20 2.99 -6.22
N GLY A 176 -0.78 3.74 -6.76
CA GLY A 176 -1.11 3.72 -8.17
C GLY A 176 -2.46 4.34 -8.50
N VAL A 177 -2.89 4.15 -9.74
CA VAL A 177 -4.09 4.83 -10.28
C VAL A 177 -5.42 4.16 -9.91
N SER A 178 -5.38 2.95 -9.34
CA SER A 178 -6.57 2.10 -9.25
C SER A 178 -7.69 2.70 -8.40
N LYS A 179 -7.37 3.44 -7.34
CA LYS A 179 -8.34 3.88 -6.33
C LYS A 179 -8.58 5.38 -6.39
N VAL A 180 -7.56 6.19 -6.14
CA VAL A 180 -7.70 7.65 -6.10
C VAL A 180 -8.01 8.23 -7.47
N TYR A 181 -7.42 7.67 -8.54
CA TYR A 181 -7.71 8.08 -9.93
C TYR A 181 -8.89 7.33 -10.56
N TYR A 182 -9.56 6.44 -9.84
CA TYR A 182 -10.71 5.63 -10.32
C TYR A 182 -10.42 4.87 -11.63
N ALA A 183 -9.17 4.48 -11.85
CA ALA A 183 -8.71 3.80 -13.06
C ALA A 183 -8.19 2.37 -12.80
N PRO A 184 -8.96 1.48 -12.11
CA PRO A 184 -8.47 0.14 -11.79
C PRO A 184 -8.21 -0.73 -13.04
N GLY A 185 -8.91 -0.47 -14.13
CA GLY A 185 -8.73 -1.18 -15.41
C GLY A 185 -7.46 -0.79 -16.17
N TRP A 186 -6.81 0.31 -15.83
CA TRP A 186 -5.55 0.71 -16.49
C TRP A 186 -4.37 -0.15 -16.07
N ARG A 187 -4.47 -0.83 -14.95
CA ARG A 187 -3.41 -1.69 -14.40
C ARG A 187 -2.07 -0.98 -14.29
N ILE A 188 -2.03 0.21 -13.71
CA ILE A 188 -0.81 0.95 -13.38
C ILE A 188 -0.74 1.20 -11.88
N GLY A 189 0.40 0.89 -11.31
CA GLY A 189 0.82 1.21 -9.96
C GLY A 189 2.33 1.23 -9.91
N TYR A 190 2.87 1.38 -8.73
CA TYR A 190 4.31 1.40 -8.52
C TYR A 190 4.68 0.79 -7.18
N LEU A 191 5.93 0.41 -7.10
CA LEU A 191 6.70 0.10 -5.92
C LEU A 191 7.75 1.20 -5.79
N ALA A 192 7.82 1.87 -4.64
CA ALA A 192 8.93 2.74 -4.27
C ALA A 192 9.65 2.15 -3.04
N ILE A 193 10.98 2.15 -3.06
CA ILE A 193 11.80 1.53 -2.02
C ILE A 193 12.48 2.62 -1.18
N HIS A 194 12.10 2.68 0.09
CA HIS A 194 12.78 3.48 1.09
C HIS A 194 13.74 2.58 1.88
N ASP A 195 15.04 2.76 1.68
CA ASP A 195 16.10 1.97 2.31
C ASP A 195 17.15 2.88 2.99
N PRO A 196 16.80 3.49 4.14
CA PRO A 196 17.63 4.51 4.77
C PRO A 196 18.96 3.98 5.29
N THR A 197 19.10 2.65 5.44
CA THR A 197 20.28 1.98 5.97
C THR A 197 21.06 1.18 4.92
N ASN A 198 20.60 1.21 3.67
CA ASN A 198 21.22 0.52 2.53
C ASN A 198 21.42 -0.99 2.74
N VAL A 199 20.39 -1.64 3.29
CA VAL A 199 20.41 -3.10 3.56
C VAL A 199 19.68 -3.91 2.49
N MET A 200 18.99 -3.26 1.54
CA MET A 200 18.16 -3.91 0.52
C MET A 200 18.89 -4.13 -0.82
N VAL A 201 20.20 -4.05 -0.88
CA VAL A 201 20.96 -4.13 -2.16
C VAL A 201 20.63 -5.40 -2.94
N ASP A 202 20.66 -6.56 -2.30
CA ASP A 202 20.37 -7.85 -2.94
C ASP A 202 18.88 -7.98 -3.31
N VAL A 203 17.99 -7.43 -2.49
CA VAL A 203 16.54 -7.41 -2.75
C VAL A 203 16.24 -6.52 -3.96
N ARG A 204 16.86 -5.34 -4.06
CA ARG A 204 16.76 -4.46 -5.23
C ARG A 204 17.19 -5.17 -6.51
N ASP A 205 18.36 -5.82 -6.50
CA ASP A 205 18.85 -6.59 -7.65
C ASP A 205 17.86 -7.70 -8.05
N GLY A 206 17.29 -8.41 -7.07
CA GLY A 206 16.24 -9.41 -7.30
C GLY A 206 15.00 -8.82 -7.96
N ILE A 207 14.48 -7.71 -7.43
CA ILE A 207 13.35 -6.97 -7.99
C ILE A 207 13.63 -6.54 -9.43
N GLU A 208 14.80 -5.99 -9.69
CA GLU A 208 15.18 -5.53 -11.03
C GLU A 208 15.27 -6.67 -12.05
N ARG A 209 15.80 -7.83 -11.65
CA ARG A 209 15.83 -9.02 -12.49
C ARG A 209 14.43 -9.51 -12.86
N LEU A 210 13.51 -9.53 -11.88
CA LEU A 210 12.12 -9.89 -12.11
C LEU A 210 11.44 -8.90 -13.07
N LEU A 211 11.64 -7.60 -12.87
CA LEU A 211 11.10 -6.57 -13.76
C LEU A 211 11.62 -6.69 -15.20
N ARG A 212 12.91 -6.95 -15.39
CA ARG A 212 13.49 -7.16 -16.72
C ARG A 212 12.92 -8.40 -17.41
N SER A 213 12.60 -9.46 -16.67
CA SER A 213 12.04 -10.68 -17.26
C SER A 213 10.59 -10.54 -17.71
N ARG A 214 9.81 -9.62 -17.12
CA ARG A 214 8.39 -9.40 -17.48
C ARG A 214 8.18 -8.32 -18.55
N LEU A 215 9.23 -7.68 -19.04
CA LEU A 215 9.27 -6.54 -19.96
C LEU A 215 8.86 -5.21 -19.28
N CYS A 216 7.68 -4.66 -19.60
CA CYS A 216 7.26 -3.36 -19.06
C CYS A 216 5.76 -3.31 -18.77
N ALA A 217 5.34 -2.38 -17.93
CA ALA A 217 3.93 -2.01 -17.80
C ALA A 217 3.44 -1.29 -19.06
N SER A 218 2.12 -1.22 -19.27
CA SER A 218 1.50 -0.59 -20.44
C SER A 218 1.98 0.84 -20.67
N THR A 219 2.72 1.10 -21.74
CA THR A 219 3.25 2.43 -22.06
C THR A 219 2.17 3.50 -22.19
N PRO A 220 1.04 3.26 -22.91
CA PRO A 220 -0.04 4.26 -22.96
C PRO A 220 -0.64 4.59 -21.59
N ALA A 221 -0.78 3.58 -20.72
CA ALA A 221 -1.33 3.80 -19.38
C ALA A 221 -0.32 4.54 -18.48
N GLN A 222 0.98 4.31 -18.65
CA GLN A 222 2.02 5.08 -17.95
C GLN A 222 1.97 6.56 -18.32
N LEU A 223 1.80 6.89 -19.61
CA LEU A 223 1.65 8.28 -20.06
C LEU A 223 0.38 8.92 -19.50
N GLY A 224 -0.71 8.15 -19.42
CA GLY A 224 -1.93 8.61 -18.77
C GLY A 224 -1.75 8.90 -17.30
N TYR A 225 -0.98 8.08 -16.58
CA TYR A 225 -0.68 8.34 -15.16
C TYR A 225 0.22 9.57 -14.99
N LEU A 226 1.26 9.71 -15.83
CA LEU A 226 2.10 10.92 -15.83
C LEU A 226 1.26 12.19 -16.01
N ALA A 227 0.36 12.21 -16.98
CA ALA A 227 -0.55 13.33 -17.19
C ALA A 227 -1.47 13.59 -15.98
N GLY A 228 -1.84 12.54 -15.24
CA GLY A 228 -2.60 12.65 -14.00
C GLY A 228 -1.79 13.25 -12.85
N LEU A 229 -0.50 12.93 -12.77
CA LEU A 229 0.42 13.47 -11.74
C LEU A 229 0.76 14.94 -12.00
N ASP A 230 1.03 15.30 -13.27
CA ASP A 230 1.40 16.64 -13.68
C ASP A 230 0.18 17.60 -13.81
N GLY A 231 -1.02 17.04 -13.92
CA GLY A 231 -2.23 17.79 -14.18
C GLY A 231 -2.84 18.44 -12.94
N ASP A 232 -3.93 19.19 -13.15
CA ASP A 232 -4.75 19.72 -12.06
C ASP A 232 -5.43 18.58 -11.30
N ARG A 233 -5.13 18.47 -10.01
CA ARG A 233 -5.69 17.47 -9.10
C ARG A 233 -6.85 18.01 -8.25
N SER A 234 -7.32 19.23 -8.50
CA SER A 234 -8.41 19.86 -7.72
C SER A 234 -9.71 19.03 -7.73
N TRP A 235 -9.95 18.26 -8.80
CA TRP A 235 -11.07 17.32 -8.91
C TRP A 235 -11.05 16.22 -7.82
N MET A 236 -9.88 15.88 -7.27
CA MET A 236 -9.77 14.89 -6.17
C MET A 236 -10.48 15.37 -4.92
N ILE A 237 -10.44 16.67 -4.63
CA ILE A 237 -11.12 17.28 -3.49
C ILE A 237 -12.63 17.08 -3.63
N GLU A 238 -13.18 17.36 -4.82
CA GLU A 238 -14.61 17.15 -5.09
C GLU A 238 -15.01 15.68 -4.97
N HIS A 239 -14.18 14.77 -5.53
CA HIS A 239 -14.43 13.33 -5.45
C HIS A 239 -14.39 12.80 -4.02
N THR A 240 -13.37 13.17 -3.26
CA THR A 240 -13.24 12.80 -1.83
C THR A 240 -14.43 13.33 -1.03
N SER A 241 -14.90 14.55 -1.31
CA SER A 241 -16.11 15.11 -0.70
C SER A 241 -17.37 14.29 -1.04
N LYS A 242 -17.51 13.83 -2.28
CA LYS A 242 -18.63 12.95 -2.70
C LYS A 242 -18.58 11.59 -2.00
N VAL A 243 -17.39 11.00 -1.87
CA VAL A 243 -17.23 9.72 -1.14
C VAL A 243 -17.57 9.91 0.34
N ARG A 244 -17.11 10.99 0.95
CA ARG A 244 -17.45 11.35 2.35
C ARG A 244 -18.97 11.50 2.53
N ALA A 245 -19.66 12.17 1.63
CA ALA A 245 -21.11 12.32 1.69
C ALA A 245 -21.85 10.98 1.55
N ARG A 246 -21.41 10.11 0.65
CA ARG A 246 -21.95 8.75 0.49
C ARG A 246 -21.71 7.89 1.74
N ARG A 247 -20.50 7.96 2.32
CA ARG A 247 -20.18 7.33 3.60
C ARG A 247 -21.19 7.74 4.68
N GLN A 248 -21.43 9.04 4.86
CA GLN A 248 -22.35 9.53 5.88
C GLN A 248 -23.78 9.04 5.63
N LEU A 249 -24.25 9.11 4.39
CA LEU A 249 -25.57 8.59 4.02
C LEU A 249 -25.74 7.10 4.34
N CYS A 250 -24.71 6.30 4.10
CA CYS A 250 -24.74 4.87 4.43
C CYS A 250 -24.76 4.65 5.94
N LEU A 251 -23.93 5.36 6.71
CA LEU A 251 -23.93 5.29 8.18
C LEU A 251 -25.28 5.66 8.77
N ASP A 252 -25.90 6.76 8.30
CA ASP A 252 -27.21 7.22 8.76
C ASP A 252 -28.34 6.21 8.47
N ARG A 253 -28.18 5.38 7.44
CA ARG A 253 -29.15 4.33 7.08
C ARG A 253 -28.92 3.04 7.84
N ILE A 254 -27.65 2.61 7.94
CA ILE A 254 -27.27 1.37 8.62
C ILE A 254 -27.57 1.47 10.12
N SER A 255 -27.37 2.63 10.74
CA SER A 255 -27.66 2.85 12.18
C SER A 255 -29.15 2.63 12.56
N LYS A 256 -30.05 2.51 11.59
CA LYS A 256 -31.48 2.23 11.78
C LYS A 256 -31.84 0.75 11.60
N ILE A 257 -30.88 -0.09 11.28
CA ILE A 257 -31.07 -1.53 11.05
C ILE A 257 -30.64 -2.25 12.31
N GLU A 258 -31.58 -2.97 12.95
CA GLU A 258 -31.27 -3.83 14.09
C GLU A 258 -30.36 -4.99 13.67
N GLY A 259 -29.44 -5.37 14.54
CA GLY A 259 -28.51 -6.48 14.30
C GLY A 259 -27.32 -6.14 13.38
N ILE A 260 -27.13 -4.85 13.01
CA ILE A 260 -25.97 -4.43 12.22
C ILE A 260 -25.31 -3.21 12.89
N GLU A 261 -24.02 -3.32 13.12
CA GLU A 261 -23.16 -2.24 13.59
C GLU A 261 -22.04 -1.96 12.59
N VAL A 262 -21.69 -0.68 12.41
CA VAL A 262 -20.58 -0.24 11.56
C VAL A 262 -19.83 0.87 12.27
N GLU A 263 -18.55 0.64 12.48
CA GLU A 263 -17.63 1.72 12.84
C GLU A 263 -17.46 2.69 11.67
N ALA A 264 -17.43 3.98 11.97
CA ALA A 264 -17.28 5.01 10.96
C ALA A 264 -15.85 5.00 10.39
N PRO A 265 -15.62 4.56 9.12
CA PRO A 265 -14.27 4.47 8.59
C PRO A 265 -13.60 5.84 8.49
N GLY A 266 -12.33 5.91 8.85
CA GLY A 266 -11.51 7.11 8.73
C GLY A 266 -11.09 7.40 7.29
N GLY A 267 -11.03 6.37 6.42
CA GLY A 267 -10.56 6.48 5.04
C GLY A 267 -11.09 5.39 4.11
N ALA A 268 -10.51 5.31 2.92
CA ALA A 268 -10.90 4.43 1.83
C ALA A 268 -12.36 4.64 1.38
N PHE A 269 -13.04 3.61 0.88
CA PHE A 269 -14.45 3.68 0.47
C PHE A 269 -15.24 2.42 0.87
N TYR A 270 -14.81 1.79 1.97
CA TYR A 270 -15.44 0.60 2.52
C TYR A 270 -16.25 0.92 3.78
N LEU A 271 -17.28 0.13 4.01
CA LEU A 271 -17.98 0.02 5.28
C LEU A 271 -17.91 -1.43 5.70
N PHE A 272 -17.26 -1.71 6.81
CA PHE A 272 -17.10 -3.06 7.33
C PHE A 272 -18.08 -3.29 8.47
N ALA A 273 -19.18 -3.99 8.15
CA ALA A 273 -20.29 -4.20 9.06
C ALA A 273 -20.07 -5.43 9.94
N ARG A 274 -20.44 -5.31 11.21
CA ARG A 274 -20.55 -6.41 12.17
C ARG A 274 -22.01 -6.78 12.34
N LEU A 275 -22.32 -8.07 12.25
CA LEU A 275 -23.64 -8.58 12.62
C LEU A 275 -23.65 -8.81 14.13
N THR A 276 -24.68 -8.29 14.80
CA THR A 276 -24.90 -8.49 16.23
C THR A 276 -26.15 -9.37 16.41
N ASP A 277 -26.07 -10.32 17.33
CA ASP A 277 -27.18 -11.22 17.66
C ASP A 277 -28.32 -10.47 18.38
#